data_21495dff8fe4a4c02ed87a7d4515c9ca
#
_entry.id   21495dff8fe4a4c02ed87a7d4515c9ca
#
_cell.length_a   1.000
_cell.length_b   1.000
_cell.length_c   1.000
_cell.angle_alpha   90.00
_cell.angle_beta   90.00
_cell.angle_gamma   90.00
#
_symmetry.space_group_name_H-M   'P 1'
#
loop_
_entity.id
_entity.type
_entity.pdbx_description
1 polymer ?
#
loop_
_entity_poly.entity_id
_entity_poly.type
_entity_poly.pdbx_seq_one_letter_code
_entity_poly.pdbx_strand_id
1 'polypeptide(L)'
;MPPPSTSRDVRREPFVVLADLAHDRALVTWGAFYFVRHHADQRWAIVEDDHLPELAGRRTCIGTEAEPYGDTVVEVTDASGTVVARAATTEHTWAWVEGLEPDTDYRYRVLVDGEPWGGGELWDTLPDPRGGYDLLPSDRAYDLRFRTWPHPDERTGPLRFVALGDYGVGIRSDSESSRRQRRIADVLDRLVTHDDVRFVVSLGDNIYEGEIGEVGENSGGEDDDWYSSYYAPYRHVLSRIPFFPAIGNHDTSDHEHSDDRAQLEDNFHLAQRFGDTAGRSSVDPGLFYRLRYGRDVELVAVDTSVDSDNDDVHRHFQADHHRAWLEEVFSTDDVRWRIPFSHHPAYCAGPKHLSDDEICEHLTPLFATGGVRLALAGHEHNFQISEVDGRTYAISGAGGKIREDPPEDFEQAGTTAWSGQAHLLLVEIDGDEARLTPISGLLPDGTPHLMTAMNHEDQIVRPPFIVTADGVAPTSVSVDP
;
A
#
# COMPACT_ATOMS: atom_id res chain seq x y z
N MET A 1 -27.01 17.10 -43.21
CA MET A 1 -26.69 15.77 -42.75
C MET A 1 -26.38 15.92 -41.25
N PRO A 2 -27.01 15.18 -40.36
CA PRO A 2 -26.54 15.13 -38.99
C PRO A 2 -25.12 14.54 -39.00
N PRO A 3 -24.20 14.98 -38.11
CA PRO A 3 -22.89 14.34 -38.03
C PRO A 3 -23.07 12.86 -37.70
N PRO A 4 -22.20 11.96 -38.19
CA PRO A 4 -22.29 10.56 -37.85
C PRO A 4 -22.15 10.45 -36.34
N SER A 5 -23.10 9.79 -35.69
CA SER A 5 -22.99 9.41 -34.31
C SER A 5 -21.84 8.39 -34.23
N THR A 6 -20.65 8.84 -33.86
CA THR A 6 -19.58 7.95 -33.52
C THR A 6 -19.89 7.44 -32.10
N SER A 7 -20.67 6.35 -31.98
CA SER A 7 -20.73 5.63 -30.74
C SER A 7 -19.31 5.09 -30.50
N ARG A 8 -18.57 5.70 -29.57
CA ARG A 8 -17.30 5.17 -29.10
C ARG A 8 -17.64 3.90 -28.32
N ASP A 9 -16.92 2.82 -28.57
CA ASP A 9 -17.03 1.63 -27.72
C ASP A 9 -16.49 2.02 -26.34
N VAL A 10 -17.33 1.88 -25.30
CA VAL A 10 -16.97 2.13 -23.92
C VAL A 10 -17.11 0.82 -23.16
N ARG A 11 -16.13 0.49 -22.32
CA ARG A 11 -16.17 -0.64 -21.39
C ARG A 11 -16.02 -0.13 -19.98
N ARG A 12 -16.76 -0.75 -19.06
CA ARG A 12 -16.68 -0.47 -17.62
C ARG A 12 -15.98 -1.62 -16.93
N GLU A 13 -15.01 -1.32 -16.09
CA GLU A 13 -14.40 -2.27 -15.16
C GLU A 13 -14.75 -1.88 -13.72
N PRO A 14 -15.62 -2.63 -13.03
CA PRO A 14 -15.94 -2.35 -11.64
C PRO A 14 -14.79 -2.74 -10.72
N PHE A 15 -14.56 -1.94 -9.68
CA PHE A 15 -13.69 -2.31 -8.57
C PHE A 15 -14.45 -2.36 -7.26
N VAL A 16 -13.90 -3.12 -6.31
CA VAL A 16 -14.32 -3.18 -4.91
C VAL A 16 -13.05 -3.20 -4.05
N VAL A 17 -12.96 -2.29 -3.09
CA VAL A 17 -11.82 -2.20 -2.16
C VAL A 17 -12.32 -2.36 -0.73
N LEU A 18 -11.66 -3.23 0.03
CA LEU A 18 -11.76 -3.25 1.49
C LEU A 18 -10.80 -2.18 2.00
N ALA A 19 -11.30 -0.96 2.11
CA ALA A 19 -10.45 0.19 2.38
C ALA A 19 -9.94 0.22 3.82
N ASP A 20 -10.74 -0.24 4.79
CA ASP A 20 -10.33 -0.30 6.20
C ASP A 20 -10.99 -1.49 6.91
N LEU A 21 -10.36 -1.93 8.00
CA LEU A 21 -10.83 -3.06 8.79
C LEU A 21 -10.46 -2.86 10.27
N ALA A 22 -11.43 -3.14 11.14
CA ALA A 22 -11.24 -3.15 12.58
C ALA A 22 -11.73 -4.48 13.18
N HIS A 23 -11.84 -4.54 14.50
CA HIS A 23 -12.33 -5.73 15.19
C HIS A 23 -13.85 -5.91 15.08
N ASP A 24 -14.60 -4.83 14.81
CA ASP A 24 -16.06 -4.81 14.85
C ASP A 24 -16.70 -4.19 13.59
N ARG A 25 -15.89 -3.77 12.62
CA ARG A 25 -16.36 -3.07 11.41
C ARG A 25 -15.40 -3.16 10.24
N ALA A 26 -15.94 -2.91 9.04
CA ALA A 26 -15.21 -2.86 7.78
C ALA A 26 -15.66 -1.68 6.93
N LEU A 27 -14.73 -0.96 6.31
CA LEU A 27 -15.00 0.05 5.28
C LEU A 27 -14.87 -0.60 3.90
N VAL A 28 -15.95 -0.62 3.17
CA VAL A 28 -15.98 -1.08 1.78
C VAL A 28 -16.22 0.10 0.87
N THR A 29 -15.41 0.21 -0.17
CA THR A 29 -15.55 1.21 -1.24
C THR A 29 -15.72 0.51 -2.59
N TRP A 30 -16.38 1.16 -3.53
CA TRP A 30 -16.63 0.62 -4.87
C TRP A 30 -16.68 1.72 -5.89
N GLY A 31 -16.32 1.38 -7.11
CA GLY A 31 -16.34 2.29 -8.23
C GLY A 31 -16.11 1.54 -9.54
N ALA A 32 -15.81 2.26 -10.59
CA ALA A 32 -15.47 1.66 -11.87
C ALA A 32 -14.55 2.58 -12.68
N PHE A 33 -13.60 1.98 -13.36
CA PHE A 33 -12.89 2.63 -14.46
C PHE A 33 -13.63 2.44 -15.78
N TYR A 34 -13.47 3.40 -16.67
CA TYR A 34 -14.06 3.37 -17.99
C TYR A 34 -12.97 3.41 -19.04
N PHE A 35 -13.05 2.49 -19.98
CA PHE A 35 -12.16 2.42 -21.12
C PHE A 35 -12.88 2.87 -22.38
N VAL A 36 -12.22 3.67 -23.19
CA VAL A 36 -12.69 4.06 -24.52
C VAL A 36 -11.79 3.45 -25.58
N ARG A 37 -12.40 2.95 -26.65
CA ARG A 37 -11.65 2.38 -27.78
C ARG A 37 -11.32 3.44 -28.82
N HIS A 38 -10.05 3.56 -29.15
CA HIS A 38 -9.59 4.39 -30.24
C HIS A 38 -9.86 3.71 -31.59
N HIS A 39 -10.71 4.31 -32.42
CA HIS A 39 -11.10 3.71 -33.71
C HIS A 39 -9.93 3.56 -34.71
N ALA A 40 -8.92 4.43 -34.65
CA ALA A 40 -7.81 4.45 -35.57
C ALA A 40 -6.90 3.22 -35.45
N ASP A 41 -6.65 2.79 -34.24
CA ASP A 41 -5.66 1.75 -33.90
C ASP A 41 -6.19 0.63 -32.99
N GLN A 42 -7.47 0.72 -32.62
CA GLN A 42 -8.22 -0.29 -31.88
C GLN A 42 -7.74 -0.50 -30.43
N ARG A 43 -6.91 0.39 -29.88
CA ARG A 43 -6.44 0.37 -28.50
C ARG A 43 -7.50 0.89 -27.55
N TRP A 44 -7.38 0.46 -26.28
CA TRP A 44 -8.17 0.99 -25.18
C TRP A 44 -7.35 1.98 -24.36
N ALA A 45 -7.98 3.03 -23.89
CA ALA A 45 -7.41 3.98 -22.95
C ALA A 45 -8.40 4.23 -21.81
N ILE A 46 -7.90 4.54 -20.64
CA ILE A 46 -8.71 5.01 -19.51
C ILE A 46 -9.35 6.34 -19.87
N VAL A 47 -10.57 6.51 -19.41
CA VAL A 47 -11.30 7.77 -19.56
C VAL A 47 -11.03 8.58 -18.31
N GLU A 48 -10.36 9.70 -18.46
CA GLU A 48 -10.09 10.65 -17.38
C GLU A 48 -11.38 11.33 -16.91
N ASP A 49 -11.42 11.76 -15.66
CA ASP A 49 -12.60 12.33 -15.01
C ASP A 49 -13.19 13.51 -15.78
N ASP A 50 -12.39 14.38 -16.36
CA ASP A 50 -12.84 15.53 -17.16
C ASP A 50 -13.60 15.14 -18.45
N HIS A 51 -13.36 13.92 -18.97
CA HIS A 51 -14.02 13.35 -20.13
C HIS A 51 -15.19 12.40 -19.80
N LEU A 52 -15.36 12.00 -18.53
CA LEU A 52 -16.44 11.11 -18.10
C LEU A 52 -17.84 11.59 -18.43
N PRO A 53 -18.19 12.92 -18.28
CA PRO A 53 -19.53 13.40 -18.63
C PRO A 53 -19.92 13.15 -20.08
N GLU A 54 -18.96 13.22 -21.01
CA GLU A 54 -19.19 13.00 -22.43
C GLU A 54 -19.37 11.53 -22.80
N LEU A 55 -18.66 10.64 -22.10
CA LEU A 55 -18.54 9.22 -22.45
C LEU A 55 -19.39 8.31 -21.57
N ALA A 56 -19.46 8.56 -20.27
CA ALA A 56 -20.17 7.74 -19.31
C ALA A 56 -21.31 8.46 -18.58
N GLY A 57 -21.45 9.78 -18.75
CA GLY A 57 -22.47 10.59 -18.09
C GLY A 57 -22.21 10.85 -16.61
N ARG A 58 -20.98 10.62 -16.15
CA ARG A 58 -20.54 10.80 -14.75
C ARG A 58 -19.56 11.96 -14.64
N ARG A 59 -19.33 12.46 -13.42
CA ARG A 59 -18.39 13.55 -13.17
C ARG A 59 -17.06 13.06 -12.60
N THR A 60 -17.12 12.13 -11.64
CA THR A 60 -15.96 11.49 -11.03
C THR A 60 -16.23 10.00 -10.84
N CYS A 61 -15.19 9.17 -10.87
CA CYS A 61 -15.31 7.73 -10.67
C CYS A 61 -14.57 7.21 -9.42
N ILE A 62 -13.66 7.99 -8.86
CA ILE A 62 -12.83 7.65 -7.71
C ILE A 62 -12.91 8.77 -6.67
N GLY A 63 -12.57 8.44 -5.41
CA GLY A 63 -12.44 9.40 -4.33
C GLY A 63 -13.72 9.72 -3.58
N THR A 64 -13.61 10.71 -2.70
CA THR A 64 -14.67 11.11 -1.77
C THR A 64 -15.88 11.73 -2.46
N GLU A 65 -15.67 12.37 -3.59
CA GLU A 65 -16.69 13.09 -4.39
C GLU A 65 -17.22 12.26 -5.56
N ALA A 66 -16.85 10.97 -5.63
CA ALA A 66 -17.36 10.08 -6.67
C ALA A 66 -18.89 9.99 -6.65
N GLU A 67 -19.50 10.19 -7.83
CA GLU A 67 -20.97 10.12 -7.94
C GLU A 67 -21.47 8.69 -7.65
N PRO A 68 -22.54 8.53 -6.84
CA PRO A 68 -23.11 7.23 -6.55
C PRO A 68 -23.66 6.58 -7.82
N TYR A 69 -23.54 5.25 -7.89
CA TYR A 69 -23.97 4.46 -9.06
C TYR A 69 -25.46 4.06 -9.02
N GLY A 70 -26.10 4.18 -7.86
CA GLY A 70 -27.47 3.80 -7.59
C GLY A 70 -27.69 3.49 -6.11
N ASP A 71 -28.88 2.97 -5.77
CA ASP A 71 -29.17 2.51 -4.43
C ASP A 71 -28.26 1.34 -4.07
N THR A 72 -27.36 1.55 -3.12
CA THR A 72 -26.32 0.55 -2.82
C THR A 72 -26.50 -0.04 -1.44
N VAL A 73 -26.29 -1.35 -1.34
CA VAL A 73 -26.28 -2.12 -0.10
C VAL A 73 -25.01 -2.96 -0.05
N VAL A 74 -24.22 -2.80 1.01
CA VAL A 74 -23.14 -3.73 1.35
C VAL A 74 -23.72 -4.73 2.35
N GLU A 75 -23.68 -6.03 2.00
CA GLU A 75 -24.11 -7.12 2.87
C GLU A 75 -22.90 -7.95 3.30
N VAL A 76 -22.83 -8.26 4.59
CA VAL A 76 -21.84 -9.16 5.17
C VAL A 76 -22.52 -10.43 5.64
N THR A 77 -21.94 -11.58 5.28
CA THR A 77 -22.46 -12.91 5.64
C THR A 77 -21.43 -13.69 6.46
N ASP A 78 -21.91 -14.50 7.39
CA ASP A 78 -21.10 -15.47 8.12
C ASP A 78 -20.77 -16.71 7.26
N ALA A 79 -20.05 -17.67 7.86
CA ALA A 79 -19.68 -18.92 7.22
C ALA A 79 -20.89 -19.80 6.82
N SER A 80 -22.06 -19.58 7.42
CA SER A 80 -23.30 -20.30 7.06
C SER A 80 -24.02 -19.67 5.85
N GLY A 81 -23.58 -18.48 5.41
CA GLY A 81 -24.24 -17.68 4.40
C GLY A 81 -25.38 -16.81 4.93
N THR A 82 -25.53 -16.71 6.26
CA THR A 82 -26.50 -15.83 6.88
C THR A 82 -26.00 -14.40 6.85
N VAL A 83 -26.84 -13.44 6.41
CA VAL A 83 -26.52 -12.01 6.46
C VAL A 83 -26.54 -11.57 7.92
N VAL A 84 -25.37 -11.13 8.42
CA VAL A 84 -25.17 -10.69 9.81
C VAL A 84 -25.11 -9.18 9.96
N ALA A 85 -24.70 -8.47 8.90
CA ALA A 85 -24.64 -7.01 8.90
C ALA A 85 -24.96 -6.44 7.51
N ARG A 86 -25.46 -5.21 7.49
CA ARG A 86 -25.76 -4.44 6.26
C ARG A 86 -25.49 -2.97 6.46
N ALA A 87 -24.99 -2.33 5.42
CA ALA A 87 -24.94 -0.88 5.29
C ALA A 87 -25.57 -0.46 3.97
N ALA A 88 -26.37 0.60 3.96
CA ALA A 88 -27.03 1.10 2.76
C ALA A 88 -26.68 2.58 2.55
N THR A 89 -26.51 2.97 1.30
CA THR A 89 -26.29 4.36 0.91
C THR A 89 -26.85 4.66 -0.47
N THR A 90 -27.32 5.88 -0.67
CA THR A 90 -27.74 6.44 -1.96
C THR A 90 -26.89 7.64 -2.37
N GLU A 91 -25.94 8.02 -1.52
CA GLU A 91 -25.19 9.28 -1.64
C GLU A 91 -23.67 9.06 -1.82
N HIS A 92 -23.18 7.87 -1.51
CA HIS A 92 -21.75 7.58 -1.49
C HIS A 92 -21.39 6.32 -2.28
N THR A 93 -20.13 6.21 -2.64
CA THR A 93 -19.48 5.01 -3.20
C THR A 93 -18.70 4.23 -2.14
N TRP A 94 -19.05 4.42 -0.88
CA TRP A 94 -18.45 3.76 0.28
C TRP A 94 -19.45 3.55 1.40
N ALA A 95 -19.21 2.58 2.26
CA ALA A 95 -20.00 2.35 3.46
C ALA A 95 -19.18 1.65 4.56
N TRP A 96 -19.39 2.07 5.81
CA TRP A 96 -18.99 1.30 6.98
C TRP A 96 -20.04 0.26 7.30
N VAL A 97 -19.63 -1.00 7.39
CA VAL A 97 -20.46 -2.09 7.92
C VAL A 97 -19.99 -2.39 9.33
N GLU A 98 -20.88 -2.22 10.30
CA GLU A 98 -20.59 -2.30 11.73
C GLU A 98 -21.29 -3.48 12.39
N GLY A 99 -20.92 -3.78 13.65
CA GLY A 99 -21.54 -4.82 14.46
C GLY A 99 -21.03 -6.22 14.13
N LEU A 100 -19.80 -6.31 13.64
CA LEU A 100 -19.11 -7.57 13.37
C LEU A 100 -18.46 -8.12 14.63
N GLU A 101 -18.30 -9.45 14.69
CA GLU A 101 -17.57 -10.09 15.79
C GLU A 101 -16.05 -10.04 15.52
N PRO A 102 -15.22 -9.87 16.56
CA PRO A 102 -13.76 -9.87 16.42
C PRO A 102 -13.21 -11.21 15.91
N ASP A 103 -12.06 -11.14 15.24
CA ASP A 103 -11.28 -12.28 14.75
C ASP A 103 -12.11 -13.33 13.98
N THR A 104 -13.10 -12.88 13.20
CA THR A 104 -14.09 -13.70 12.54
C THR A 104 -14.05 -13.55 11.02
N ASP A 105 -14.14 -14.70 10.32
CA ASP A 105 -14.17 -14.75 8.86
C ASP A 105 -15.55 -14.42 8.32
N TYR A 106 -15.60 -13.52 7.33
CA TYR A 106 -16.80 -13.08 6.65
C TYR A 106 -16.66 -13.13 5.15
N ARG A 107 -17.80 -13.27 4.45
CA ARG A 107 -17.96 -12.92 3.05
C ARG A 107 -18.80 -11.66 2.95
N TYR A 108 -18.59 -10.89 1.89
CA TYR A 108 -19.40 -9.72 1.64
C TYR A 108 -19.76 -9.58 0.17
N ARG A 109 -20.72 -8.74 -0.12
CA ARG A 109 -21.09 -8.33 -1.47
C ARG A 109 -21.57 -6.89 -1.48
N VAL A 110 -21.33 -6.21 -2.58
CA VAL A 110 -21.88 -4.89 -2.87
C VAL A 110 -22.99 -5.09 -3.89
N LEU A 111 -24.18 -4.60 -3.60
CA LEU A 111 -25.35 -4.65 -4.48
C LEU A 111 -25.71 -3.22 -4.86
N VAL A 112 -25.74 -2.90 -6.16
CA VAL A 112 -26.21 -1.62 -6.69
C VAL A 112 -27.49 -1.84 -7.44
N ASP A 113 -28.59 -1.16 -7.05
CA ASP A 113 -29.95 -1.41 -7.53
C ASP A 113 -30.37 -2.86 -7.45
N GLY A 114 -29.87 -3.59 -6.43
CA GLY A 114 -30.12 -5.01 -6.18
C GLY A 114 -29.25 -5.99 -6.96
N GLU A 115 -28.41 -5.52 -7.87
CA GLU A 115 -27.51 -6.36 -8.68
C GLU A 115 -26.10 -6.38 -8.11
N PRO A 116 -25.38 -7.52 -8.14
CA PRO A 116 -24.02 -7.61 -7.65
C PRO A 116 -23.05 -6.69 -8.39
N TRP A 117 -22.40 -5.79 -7.64
CA TRP A 117 -21.31 -4.97 -8.16
C TRP A 117 -20.03 -5.82 -8.24
N GLY A 118 -19.28 -5.72 -9.32
CA GLY A 118 -18.13 -6.59 -9.56
C GLY A 118 -18.52 -7.99 -10.08
N GLY A 119 -19.81 -8.27 -10.26
CA GLY A 119 -20.29 -9.49 -10.91
C GLY A 119 -20.29 -9.45 -12.44
N GLY A 120 -19.76 -8.38 -13.04
CA GLY A 120 -19.65 -8.22 -14.48
C GLY A 120 -18.33 -8.77 -15.06
N GLU A 121 -18.05 -8.42 -16.31
CA GLU A 121 -16.78 -8.74 -16.95
C GLU A 121 -15.67 -7.92 -16.30
N LEU A 122 -14.64 -8.59 -15.77
CA LEU A 122 -13.36 -8.03 -15.42
C LEU A 122 -12.42 -8.19 -16.60
N TRP A 123 -11.45 -7.27 -16.71
CA TRP A 123 -10.51 -7.25 -17.81
C TRP A 123 -9.09 -7.44 -17.30
N ASP A 124 -8.37 -8.37 -17.91
CA ASP A 124 -6.93 -8.43 -17.79
C ASP A 124 -6.35 -7.44 -18.79
N THR A 125 -5.73 -6.39 -18.30
CA THR A 125 -5.13 -5.34 -19.10
C THR A 125 -3.70 -5.74 -19.46
N LEU A 126 -3.43 -5.83 -20.76
CA LEU A 126 -2.10 -6.00 -21.28
C LEU A 126 -1.61 -4.67 -21.88
N PRO A 127 -0.35 -4.28 -21.64
CA PRO A 127 0.18 -3.06 -22.25
C PRO A 127 0.24 -3.21 -23.78
N ASP A 128 -0.27 -2.22 -24.52
CA ASP A 128 -0.04 -2.11 -25.94
C ASP A 128 1.28 -1.33 -26.15
N PRO A 129 2.24 -1.85 -26.94
CA PRO A 129 3.51 -1.15 -27.20
C PRO A 129 3.37 0.25 -27.80
N ARG A 130 2.18 0.59 -28.30
CA ARG A 130 1.84 1.89 -28.87
C ARG A 130 1.25 2.86 -27.84
N GLY A 131 1.14 2.44 -26.59
CA GLY A 131 0.47 3.12 -25.46
C GLY A 131 -0.99 2.66 -25.29
N GLY A 132 -1.51 2.74 -24.06
CA GLY A 132 -2.83 2.23 -23.68
C GLY A 132 -2.83 0.70 -23.49
N TYR A 133 -4.00 0.08 -23.66
CA TYR A 133 -4.22 -1.32 -23.29
C TYR A 133 -4.86 -2.16 -24.40
N ASP A 134 -4.53 -3.44 -24.38
CA ASP A 134 -5.39 -4.50 -24.89
C ASP A 134 -6.22 -5.07 -23.72
N LEU A 135 -7.54 -5.18 -23.87
CA LEU A 135 -8.43 -5.73 -22.85
C LEU A 135 -8.81 -7.17 -23.19
N LEU A 136 -8.46 -8.10 -22.33
CA LEU A 136 -8.87 -9.50 -22.42
C LEU A 136 -9.86 -9.80 -21.30
N PRO A 137 -10.93 -10.57 -21.54
CA PRO A 137 -11.81 -11.00 -20.48
C PRO A 137 -11.00 -11.79 -19.44
N SER A 138 -11.09 -11.38 -18.17
CA SER A 138 -10.47 -12.12 -17.07
C SER A 138 -11.27 -13.38 -16.78
N ASP A 139 -10.59 -14.48 -16.53
CA ASP A 139 -11.19 -15.73 -16.04
C ASP A 139 -11.37 -15.76 -14.52
N ARG A 140 -10.88 -14.72 -13.83
CA ARG A 140 -10.89 -14.61 -12.36
C ARG A 140 -11.89 -13.56 -11.88
N ALA A 141 -12.87 -13.99 -11.08
CA ALA A 141 -13.79 -13.11 -10.38
C ALA A 141 -13.22 -12.64 -9.03
N TYR A 142 -13.83 -11.61 -8.44
CA TYR A 142 -13.54 -11.20 -7.06
C TYR A 142 -13.92 -12.30 -6.06
N ASP A 143 -13.04 -12.53 -5.08
CA ASP A 143 -13.31 -13.35 -3.90
C ASP A 143 -13.49 -12.41 -2.70
N LEU A 144 -14.70 -11.86 -2.56
CA LEU A 144 -15.06 -10.86 -1.58
C LEU A 144 -15.19 -11.47 -0.20
N ARG A 145 -14.10 -11.45 0.56
CA ARG A 145 -14.01 -11.98 1.94
C ARG A 145 -12.98 -11.20 2.74
N PHE A 146 -13.18 -11.18 4.05
CA PHE A 146 -12.21 -10.64 5.00
C PHE A 146 -12.34 -11.36 6.35
N ARG A 147 -11.36 -11.15 7.22
CA ARG A 147 -11.42 -11.54 8.61
C ARG A 147 -11.18 -10.32 9.48
N THR A 148 -12.13 -10.00 10.39
CA THR A 148 -12.00 -8.89 11.34
C THR A 148 -10.74 -9.03 12.20
N TRP A 149 -10.27 -7.92 12.75
CA TRP A 149 -9.12 -7.93 13.64
C TRP A 149 -9.50 -8.48 15.03
N PRO A 150 -8.51 -8.96 15.81
CA PRO A 150 -8.75 -9.30 17.21
C PRO A 150 -9.20 -8.06 17.99
N HIS A 151 -9.98 -8.28 19.07
CA HIS A 151 -10.39 -7.20 19.96
C HIS A 151 -9.14 -6.51 20.57
N PRO A 152 -9.11 -5.17 20.73
CA PRO A 152 -7.94 -4.44 21.23
C PRO A 152 -7.44 -4.87 22.62
N ASP A 153 -8.31 -5.49 23.43
CA ASP A 153 -7.96 -6.01 24.77
C ASP A 153 -7.47 -7.46 24.74
N GLU A 154 -7.56 -8.14 23.62
CA GLU A 154 -7.18 -9.55 23.48
C GLU A 154 -5.75 -9.68 22.97
N ARG A 155 -5.03 -10.68 23.51
CA ARG A 155 -3.72 -11.06 22.96
C ARG A 155 -3.90 -11.57 21.54
N THR A 156 -3.01 -11.11 20.69
CA THR A 156 -2.96 -11.62 19.31
C THR A 156 -2.21 -12.95 19.25
N GLY A 157 -2.70 -13.85 18.38
CA GLY A 157 -1.88 -14.90 17.82
C GLY A 157 -0.81 -14.32 16.87
N PRO A 158 -0.09 -15.18 16.12
CA PRO A 158 0.85 -14.68 15.11
C PRO A 158 0.16 -13.73 14.13
N LEU A 159 0.75 -12.54 13.94
CA LEU A 159 0.31 -11.55 12.96
C LEU A 159 1.21 -11.60 11.74
N ARG A 160 0.64 -11.63 10.53
CA ARG A 160 1.35 -11.45 9.27
C ARG A 160 0.83 -10.23 8.54
N PHE A 161 1.74 -9.37 8.12
CA PHE A 161 1.45 -8.26 7.22
C PHE A 161 2.58 -8.07 6.22
N VAL A 162 2.33 -7.33 5.15
CA VAL A 162 3.35 -7.02 4.15
C VAL A 162 3.71 -5.55 4.24
N ALA A 163 5.01 -5.24 4.18
CA ALA A 163 5.53 -3.90 3.96
C ALA A 163 6.03 -3.79 2.51
N LEU A 164 5.57 -2.76 1.79
CA LEU A 164 5.80 -2.59 0.36
C LEU A 164 5.97 -1.11 0.04
N GLY A 165 7.16 -0.68 -0.35
CA GLY A 165 7.46 0.68 -0.78
C GLY A 165 7.87 0.76 -2.25
N ASP A 166 7.79 1.95 -2.81
CA ASP A 166 8.35 2.31 -4.12
C ASP A 166 7.84 1.39 -5.25
N TYR A 167 6.55 1.08 -5.21
CA TYR A 167 5.95 0.09 -6.09
C TYR A 167 5.16 0.69 -7.27
N GLY A 168 4.74 1.96 -7.15
CA GLY A 168 3.74 2.59 -8.00
C GLY A 168 4.19 2.98 -9.41
N VAL A 169 5.04 2.18 -10.06
CA VAL A 169 5.56 2.45 -11.41
C VAL A 169 4.55 2.23 -12.52
N GLY A 170 3.44 1.56 -12.22
CA GLY A 170 2.39 1.23 -13.19
C GLY A 170 2.69 0.01 -14.06
N ILE A 171 1.61 -0.64 -14.46
CA ILE A 171 1.67 -1.84 -15.33
C ILE A 171 1.31 -1.55 -16.79
N ARG A 172 1.26 -0.28 -17.17
CA ARG A 172 0.82 0.22 -18.48
C ARG A 172 1.76 -0.13 -19.63
N SER A 173 2.99 -0.50 -19.33
CA SER A 173 3.99 -0.85 -20.32
C SER A 173 4.54 -2.26 -20.16
N ASP A 174 5.37 -2.67 -21.12
CA ASP A 174 6.17 -3.88 -21.04
C ASP A 174 7.63 -3.58 -20.62
N SER A 175 7.85 -2.47 -19.89
CA SER A 175 9.13 -2.15 -19.29
C SER A 175 9.53 -3.15 -18.21
N GLU A 176 10.78 -3.15 -17.83
CA GLU A 176 11.23 -4.04 -16.77
C GLU A 176 10.65 -3.65 -15.40
N SER A 177 10.47 -2.35 -15.15
CA SER A 177 9.81 -1.83 -13.94
C SER A 177 8.37 -2.34 -13.85
N SER A 178 7.58 -2.19 -14.92
CA SER A 178 6.21 -2.69 -14.98
C SER A 178 6.14 -4.21 -14.80
N ARG A 179 7.08 -4.98 -15.38
CA ARG A 179 7.15 -6.42 -15.16
C ARG A 179 7.52 -6.80 -13.73
N ARG A 180 8.38 -5.99 -13.06
CA ARG A 180 8.70 -6.16 -11.64
C ARG A 180 7.46 -5.94 -10.77
N GLN A 181 6.75 -4.84 -10.96
CA GLN A 181 5.53 -4.58 -10.19
C GLN A 181 4.49 -5.70 -10.36
N ARG A 182 4.24 -6.18 -11.58
CA ARG A 182 3.33 -7.32 -11.81
C ARG A 182 3.77 -8.55 -11.02
N ARG A 183 5.05 -8.90 -11.08
CA ARG A 183 5.61 -10.04 -10.37
C ARG A 183 5.45 -9.92 -8.85
N ILE A 184 5.67 -8.72 -8.29
CA ILE A 184 5.49 -8.45 -6.86
C ILE A 184 4.02 -8.49 -6.47
N ALA A 185 3.12 -8.00 -7.33
CA ALA A 185 1.67 -8.11 -7.13
C ALA A 185 1.21 -9.58 -7.12
N ASP A 186 1.74 -10.42 -8.01
CA ASP A 186 1.45 -11.87 -8.02
C ASP A 186 1.91 -12.54 -6.72
N VAL A 187 3.09 -12.16 -6.20
CA VAL A 187 3.58 -12.65 -4.89
C VAL A 187 2.62 -12.25 -3.78
N LEU A 188 2.21 -10.98 -3.74
CA LEU A 188 1.31 -10.47 -2.72
C LEU A 188 -0.04 -11.19 -2.75
N ASP A 189 -0.64 -11.36 -3.95
CA ASP A 189 -1.90 -12.09 -4.10
C ASP A 189 -1.77 -13.56 -3.63
N ARG A 190 -0.65 -14.20 -3.93
CA ARG A 190 -0.35 -15.56 -3.45
C ARG A 190 -0.30 -15.62 -1.93
N LEU A 191 0.41 -14.68 -1.28
CA LEU A 191 0.51 -14.60 0.19
C LEU A 191 -0.85 -14.34 0.84
N VAL A 192 -1.62 -13.39 0.33
CA VAL A 192 -2.98 -13.07 0.83
C VAL A 192 -3.93 -14.24 0.67
N THR A 193 -3.71 -15.06 -0.36
CA THR A 193 -4.58 -16.22 -0.63
C THR A 193 -4.27 -17.41 0.28
N HIS A 194 -3.01 -17.58 0.72
CA HIS A 194 -2.57 -18.83 1.35
C HIS A 194 -1.86 -18.67 2.70
N ASP A 195 -1.42 -17.47 3.06
CA ASP A 195 -0.53 -17.27 4.21
C ASP A 195 -1.11 -16.35 5.30
N ASP A 196 -2.42 -16.10 5.31
CA ASP A 196 -3.16 -15.31 6.31
C ASP A 196 -2.56 -13.89 6.53
N VAL A 197 -2.17 -13.21 5.45
CA VAL A 197 -1.74 -11.81 5.49
C VAL A 197 -2.96 -10.94 5.80
N ARG A 198 -2.84 -10.08 6.82
CA ARG A 198 -3.96 -9.32 7.37
C ARG A 198 -4.13 -7.92 6.78
N PHE A 199 -3.05 -7.30 6.36
CA PHE A 199 -3.02 -5.99 5.72
C PHE A 199 -1.67 -5.75 5.03
N VAL A 200 -1.61 -4.68 4.26
CA VAL A 200 -0.37 -4.14 3.72
C VAL A 200 -0.12 -2.77 4.36
N VAL A 201 1.12 -2.49 4.77
CA VAL A 201 1.58 -1.12 4.98
C VAL A 201 2.36 -0.70 3.74
N SER A 202 1.92 0.37 3.10
CA SER A 202 2.67 0.97 2.02
C SER A 202 3.70 1.95 2.61
N LEU A 203 4.94 1.84 2.15
CA LEU A 203 6.06 2.65 2.63
C LEU A 203 6.31 3.88 1.74
N GLY A 204 5.25 4.41 1.10
CA GLY A 204 5.30 5.58 0.23
C GLY A 204 5.72 5.28 -1.21
N ASP A 205 5.72 6.32 -2.04
CA ASP A 205 5.84 6.24 -3.48
C ASP A 205 4.84 5.25 -4.06
N ASN A 206 3.56 5.49 -3.71
CA ASN A 206 2.42 4.67 -4.12
C ASN A 206 2.11 4.85 -5.60
N ILE A 207 2.55 5.96 -6.16
CA ILE A 207 2.48 6.31 -7.56
C ILE A 207 3.80 6.96 -7.97
N TYR A 208 4.20 6.77 -9.23
CA TYR A 208 5.26 7.54 -9.86
C TYR A 208 4.68 8.20 -11.08
N GLU A 209 4.75 9.49 -11.16
CA GLU A 209 4.48 10.22 -12.38
C GLU A 209 5.54 9.89 -13.42
N GLY A 210 5.10 9.62 -14.63
CA GLY A 210 6.02 9.41 -15.73
C GLY A 210 6.77 10.67 -16.04
N GLU A 211 8.09 10.66 -16.04
CA GLU A 211 8.87 11.71 -16.67
C GLU A 211 8.50 11.78 -18.16
N ILE A 212 8.26 12.98 -18.66
CA ILE A 212 7.93 13.20 -20.07
C ILE A 212 9.06 12.61 -20.94
N GLY A 213 8.80 11.47 -21.57
CA GLY A 213 9.72 10.77 -22.47
C GLY A 213 10.24 9.42 -21.99
N GLU A 214 9.97 8.98 -20.78
CA GLU A 214 10.23 7.61 -20.35
C GLU A 214 9.09 6.69 -20.83
N VAL A 215 9.39 5.85 -21.80
CA VAL A 215 8.44 4.84 -22.29
C VAL A 215 8.31 3.78 -21.23
N GLY A 216 7.18 3.75 -20.53
CA GLY A 216 6.85 2.62 -19.68
C GLY A 216 6.61 2.90 -18.22
N GLU A 217 6.68 4.13 -17.80
CA GLU A 217 6.23 4.58 -16.49
C GLU A 217 4.88 5.29 -16.63
N ASN A 218 4.24 5.61 -15.51
CA ASN A 218 2.97 6.31 -15.50
C ASN A 218 3.12 7.63 -16.27
N SER A 219 2.40 7.77 -17.37
CA SER A 219 2.44 8.93 -18.25
C SER A 219 1.07 9.15 -18.90
N GLY A 220 0.03 8.57 -18.28
CA GLY A 220 -1.38 8.77 -18.62
C GLY A 220 -1.91 10.06 -18.03
N GLY A 221 -3.16 10.06 -17.65
CA GLY A 221 -3.73 11.02 -16.75
C GLY A 221 -3.82 10.42 -15.35
N GLU A 222 -4.35 11.17 -14.41
CA GLU A 222 -4.49 10.79 -13.01
C GLU A 222 -5.18 9.43 -12.81
N ASP A 223 -6.34 9.23 -13.44
CA ASP A 223 -7.09 7.98 -13.35
C ASP A 223 -6.33 6.78 -13.92
N ASP A 224 -5.62 6.97 -15.04
CA ASP A 224 -4.83 5.92 -15.68
C ASP A 224 -3.61 5.55 -14.82
N ASP A 225 -2.98 6.53 -14.21
CA ASP A 225 -1.81 6.31 -13.35
C ASP A 225 -2.20 5.54 -12.09
N TRP A 226 -3.28 5.91 -11.40
CA TRP A 226 -3.81 5.16 -10.26
C TRP A 226 -4.35 3.79 -10.64
N TYR A 227 -5.04 3.69 -11.79
CA TYR A 227 -5.47 2.40 -12.29
C TYR A 227 -4.29 1.45 -12.48
N SER A 228 -3.26 1.90 -13.18
CA SER A 228 -2.12 1.07 -13.54
C SER A 228 -1.17 0.78 -12.37
N SER A 229 -1.07 1.68 -11.39
CA SER A 229 -0.17 1.53 -10.25
C SER A 229 -0.78 0.79 -9.07
N TYR A 230 -2.07 0.97 -8.84
CA TYR A 230 -2.71 0.52 -7.61
C TYR A 230 -3.89 -0.42 -7.88
N TYR A 231 -4.92 0.04 -8.61
CA TYR A 231 -6.15 -0.75 -8.75
C TYR A 231 -5.96 -2.03 -9.54
N ALA A 232 -5.42 -1.97 -10.75
CA ALA A 232 -5.31 -3.13 -11.62
C ALA A 232 -4.35 -4.21 -11.11
N PRO A 233 -3.10 -3.89 -10.69
CA PRO A 233 -2.17 -4.91 -10.22
C PRO A 233 -2.60 -5.56 -8.91
N TYR A 234 -3.28 -4.83 -8.02
CA TYR A 234 -3.65 -5.32 -6.67
C TYR A 234 -5.14 -5.58 -6.49
N ARG A 235 -5.98 -5.53 -7.53
CA ARG A 235 -7.46 -5.60 -7.43
C ARG A 235 -8.00 -6.76 -6.60
N HIS A 236 -7.40 -7.95 -6.68
CA HIS A 236 -7.80 -9.13 -5.92
C HIS A 236 -7.33 -9.11 -4.47
N VAL A 237 -6.28 -8.37 -4.18
CA VAL A 237 -5.78 -8.13 -2.82
C VAL A 237 -6.60 -7.04 -2.15
N LEU A 238 -6.79 -5.90 -2.83
CA LEU A 238 -7.56 -4.75 -2.34
C LEU A 238 -8.99 -5.11 -1.92
N SER A 239 -9.59 -6.08 -2.58
CA SER A 239 -10.93 -6.55 -2.22
C SER A 239 -10.97 -7.46 -0.97
N ARG A 240 -9.83 -7.79 -0.35
CA ARG A 240 -9.71 -8.76 0.73
C ARG A 240 -9.03 -8.26 1.98
N ILE A 241 -8.02 -7.41 1.84
CA ILE A 241 -7.27 -6.81 2.93
C ILE A 241 -7.01 -5.32 2.67
N PRO A 242 -6.97 -4.49 3.73
CA PRO A 242 -6.66 -3.07 3.56
C PRO A 242 -5.19 -2.82 3.28
N PHE A 243 -4.94 -1.74 2.53
CA PHE A 243 -3.64 -1.09 2.41
C PHE A 243 -3.63 0.16 3.29
N PHE A 244 -2.60 0.35 4.09
CA PHE A 244 -2.38 1.50 4.96
C PHE A 244 -1.17 2.28 4.45
N PRO A 245 -1.36 3.47 3.84
CA PRO A 245 -0.27 4.19 3.21
C PRO A 245 0.57 5.00 4.19
N ALA A 246 1.90 5.02 3.97
CA ALA A 246 2.72 6.19 4.21
C ALA A 246 2.73 7.04 2.94
N ILE A 247 3.00 8.33 3.09
CA ILE A 247 3.17 9.25 1.96
C ILE A 247 4.65 9.32 1.59
N GLY A 248 4.95 9.19 0.29
CA GLY A 248 6.29 9.33 -0.28
C GLY A 248 6.50 10.69 -0.95
N ASN A 249 7.71 10.96 -1.41
CA ASN A 249 8.02 12.22 -2.09
C ASN A 249 7.41 12.28 -3.51
N HIS A 250 7.11 11.15 -4.13
CA HIS A 250 6.36 11.09 -5.39
C HIS A 250 4.85 11.14 -5.20
N ASP A 251 4.36 11.06 -3.97
CA ASP A 251 2.94 11.22 -3.61
C ASP A 251 2.63 12.65 -3.15
N THR A 252 3.58 13.60 -3.27
CA THR A 252 3.46 14.98 -2.78
C THR A 252 3.88 15.99 -3.85
N SER A 253 3.54 17.25 -3.61
CA SER A 253 3.90 18.39 -4.45
C SER A 253 5.40 18.72 -4.52
N ASP A 254 6.28 17.89 -3.97
CA ASP A 254 7.74 18.08 -4.09
C ASP A 254 8.20 18.09 -5.57
N HIS A 255 7.32 17.66 -6.49
CA HIS A 255 7.58 17.59 -7.93
C HIS A 255 6.60 18.40 -8.79
N GLU A 256 6.28 19.63 -8.41
CA GLU A 256 5.52 20.61 -9.24
C GLU A 256 4.03 20.31 -9.50
N HIS A 257 3.44 19.24 -8.93
CA HIS A 257 2.02 18.91 -9.10
C HIS A 257 1.26 19.11 -7.78
N SER A 258 0.50 20.17 -7.69
CA SER A 258 -0.19 20.60 -6.46
C SER A 258 -1.31 19.66 -5.99
N ASP A 259 -1.67 18.66 -6.80
CA ASP A 259 -2.83 17.81 -6.56
C ASP A 259 -2.45 16.38 -6.10
N ASP A 260 -1.16 16.00 -6.08
CA ASP A 260 -0.71 14.64 -5.83
C ASP A 260 -1.10 14.13 -4.44
N ARG A 261 -0.96 14.98 -3.42
CA ARG A 261 -1.37 14.65 -2.04
C ARG A 261 -2.88 14.41 -1.94
N ALA A 262 -3.69 15.25 -2.58
CA ALA A 262 -5.14 15.07 -2.62
C ALA A 262 -5.55 13.79 -3.34
N GLN A 263 -4.85 13.44 -4.43
CA GLN A 263 -5.05 12.18 -5.14
C GLN A 263 -4.75 10.97 -4.24
N LEU A 264 -3.65 10.99 -3.47
CA LEU A 264 -3.35 9.92 -2.51
C LEU A 264 -4.46 9.81 -1.46
N GLU A 265 -4.90 10.94 -0.89
CA GLU A 265 -5.96 10.98 0.12
C GLU A 265 -7.27 10.37 -0.42
N ASP A 266 -7.64 10.69 -1.65
CA ASP A 266 -8.85 10.19 -2.30
C ASP A 266 -8.75 8.71 -2.68
N ASN A 267 -7.65 8.29 -3.29
CA ASN A 267 -7.49 6.91 -3.74
C ASN A 267 -7.32 5.92 -2.58
N PHE A 268 -6.78 6.34 -1.46
CA PHE A 268 -6.74 5.56 -0.23
C PHE A 268 -7.94 5.79 0.69
N HIS A 269 -8.89 6.63 0.32
CA HIS A 269 -10.10 6.92 1.08
C HIS A 269 -9.81 7.41 2.51
N LEU A 270 -8.80 8.29 2.67
CA LEU A 270 -8.29 8.67 3.99
C LEU A 270 -9.33 9.44 4.81
N ALA A 271 -10.12 10.31 4.18
CA ALA A 271 -11.20 11.03 4.85
C ALA A 271 -12.26 10.09 5.46
N GLN A 272 -12.60 9.00 4.77
CA GLN A 272 -13.57 8.00 5.26
C GLN A 272 -12.98 7.10 6.36
N ARG A 273 -11.67 6.82 6.29
CA ARG A 273 -10.97 5.98 7.27
C ARG A 273 -10.83 6.68 8.61
N PHE A 274 -10.47 7.94 8.60
CA PHE A 274 -9.93 8.62 9.78
C PHE A 274 -10.88 9.64 10.41
N GLY A 275 -12.05 9.87 9.81
CA GLY A 275 -12.98 10.91 10.26
C GLY A 275 -13.51 10.78 11.68
N ASP A 276 -13.58 9.58 12.28
CA ASP A 276 -14.33 9.42 13.54
C ASP A 276 -13.85 8.29 14.47
N THR A 277 -12.60 7.83 14.38
CA THR A 277 -12.18 6.65 15.14
C THR A 277 -11.25 6.95 16.31
N ALA A 278 -11.72 6.60 17.52
CA ALA A 278 -10.92 6.62 18.74
C ALA A 278 -9.56 5.91 18.54
N GLY A 279 -8.47 6.60 18.85
CA GLY A 279 -7.11 6.10 18.73
C GLY A 279 -6.38 6.46 17.44
N ARG A 280 -7.04 7.09 16.49
CA ARG A 280 -6.41 7.69 15.29
C ARG A 280 -6.15 9.17 15.52
N SER A 281 -5.20 9.74 14.79
CA SER A 281 -4.81 11.12 14.97
C SER A 281 -5.98 12.06 14.66
N SER A 282 -6.21 13.04 15.57
CA SER A 282 -6.99 14.23 15.27
C SER A 282 -6.14 15.30 14.58
N VAL A 283 -4.85 15.01 14.42
CA VAL A 283 -3.84 15.91 13.87
C VAL A 283 -3.49 15.37 12.49
N ASP A 284 -3.89 16.08 11.43
CA ASP A 284 -3.67 15.66 10.04
C ASP A 284 -4.09 14.17 9.81
N PRO A 285 -5.38 13.87 9.96
CA PRO A 285 -5.87 12.50 9.84
C PRO A 285 -5.63 11.99 8.43
N GLY A 286 -4.94 10.86 8.33
CA GLY A 286 -4.57 10.23 7.06
C GLY A 286 -3.09 10.14 6.82
N LEU A 287 -2.28 10.99 7.45
CA LEU A 287 -0.83 11.01 7.28
C LEU A 287 -0.09 10.71 8.57
N PHE A 288 -0.68 11.12 9.71
CA PHE A 288 -0.27 10.71 11.05
C PHE A 288 -1.39 9.89 11.68
N TYR A 289 -1.20 8.59 11.77
CA TYR A 289 -2.21 7.70 12.35
C TYR A 289 -1.57 6.48 13.00
N ARG A 290 -2.34 5.80 13.82
CA ARG A 290 -1.92 4.53 14.42
C ARG A 290 -2.95 3.45 14.18
N LEU A 291 -2.47 2.23 14.02
CA LEU A 291 -3.26 1.02 13.81
C LEU A 291 -3.03 0.09 14.98
N ARG A 292 -4.08 -0.25 15.71
CA ARG A 292 -4.01 -1.18 16.83
C ARG A 292 -4.52 -2.55 16.40
N TYR A 293 -3.63 -3.54 16.30
CA TYR A 293 -3.99 -4.91 16.00
C TYR A 293 -3.97 -5.75 17.28
N GLY A 294 -5.14 -6.02 17.85
CA GLY A 294 -5.26 -6.61 19.19
C GLY A 294 -4.55 -5.78 20.24
N ARG A 295 -4.15 -6.43 21.35
CA ARG A 295 -3.49 -5.74 22.46
C ARG A 295 -2.00 -5.49 22.25
N ASP A 296 -1.36 -6.38 21.48
CA ASP A 296 0.10 -6.50 21.54
C ASP A 296 0.84 -5.71 20.44
N VAL A 297 0.17 -5.31 19.35
CA VAL A 297 0.82 -4.67 18.19
C VAL A 297 0.17 -3.33 17.84
N GLU A 298 1.00 -2.32 17.67
CA GLU A 298 0.63 -1.00 17.16
C GLU A 298 1.59 -0.59 16.04
N LEU A 299 1.03 -0.18 14.91
CA LEU A 299 1.79 0.45 13.83
C LEU A 299 1.50 1.96 13.87
N VAL A 300 2.53 2.77 13.62
CA VAL A 300 2.44 4.23 13.65
C VAL A 300 2.93 4.78 12.31
N ALA A 301 2.01 5.33 11.52
CA ALA A 301 2.34 6.06 10.30
C ALA A 301 2.90 7.44 10.64
N VAL A 302 3.99 7.81 9.99
CA VAL A 302 4.66 9.10 10.16
C VAL A 302 4.88 9.71 8.79
N ASP A 303 4.30 10.88 8.57
CA ASP A 303 4.60 11.68 7.38
C ASP A 303 5.99 12.31 7.51
N THR A 304 6.89 11.84 6.65
CA THR A 304 8.27 12.32 6.55
C THR A 304 8.51 13.17 5.30
N SER A 305 7.44 13.57 4.60
CA SER A 305 7.57 14.46 3.45
C SER A 305 7.94 15.89 3.86
N VAL A 306 8.44 16.66 2.89
CA VAL A 306 8.87 18.04 3.10
C VAL A 306 7.64 18.96 3.10
N ASP A 307 7.61 19.89 4.05
CA ASP A 307 6.63 20.98 4.06
C ASP A 307 7.17 22.18 3.27
N SER A 308 6.82 22.25 1.99
CA SER A 308 7.27 23.31 1.09
C SER A 308 6.64 24.69 1.39
N ASP A 309 5.55 24.72 2.17
CA ASP A 309 4.80 25.93 2.44
C ASP A 309 5.23 26.66 3.73
N ASN A 310 6.14 26.04 4.50
CA ASN A 310 6.55 26.57 5.80
C ASN A 310 8.09 26.62 5.97
N ASP A 311 8.67 27.82 5.83
CA ASP A 311 10.11 28.05 5.94
C ASP A 311 10.72 27.65 7.33
N ASP A 312 9.88 27.52 8.38
CA ASP A 312 10.31 27.17 9.73
C ASP A 312 10.21 25.64 10.01
N VAL A 313 9.63 24.88 9.07
CA VAL A 313 9.42 23.43 9.17
C VAL A 313 9.92 22.79 7.89
N HIS A 314 11.00 22.00 8.01
CA HIS A 314 11.55 21.30 6.85
C HIS A 314 10.75 20.05 6.49
N ARG A 315 10.17 19.38 7.48
CA ARG A 315 9.32 18.19 7.32
C ARG A 315 8.05 18.29 8.15
N HIS A 316 6.97 17.71 7.70
CA HIS A 316 5.66 17.78 8.36
C HIS A 316 5.70 17.34 9.84
N PHE A 317 6.51 16.33 10.19
CA PHE A 317 6.63 15.89 11.58
C PHE A 317 7.29 16.91 12.53
N GLN A 318 7.93 17.95 12.02
CA GLN A 318 8.56 19.01 12.84
C GLN A 318 7.55 20.07 13.30
N ALA A 319 6.38 20.17 12.65
CA ALA A 319 5.33 21.07 13.08
C ALA A 319 4.91 20.77 14.53
N ASP A 320 4.75 21.80 15.36
CA ASP A 320 4.50 21.68 16.81
C ASP A 320 3.37 20.69 17.16
N HIS A 321 2.28 20.70 16.40
CA HIS A 321 1.12 19.84 16.66
C HIS A 321 1.38 18.38 16.27
N HIS A 322 2.10 18.12 15.16
CA HIS A 322 2.51 16.77 14.79
C HIS A 322 3.51 16.20 15.77
N ARG A 323 4.49 17.01 16.16
CA ARG A 323 5.47 16.63 17.16
C ARG A 323 4.83 16.31 18.51
N ALA A 324 3.91 17.14 18.99
CA ALA A 324 3.20 16.89 20.23
C ALA A 324 2.41 15.56 20.21
N TRP A 325 1.76 15.25 19.09
CA TRP A 325 1.07 13.98 18.89
C TRP A 325 2.05 12.79 18.89
N LEU A 326 3.18 12.89 18.20
CA LEU A 326 4.20 11.85 18.19
C LEU A 326 4.80 11.62 19.60
N GLU A 327 5.09 12.70 20.32
CA GLU A 327 5.55 12.63 21.73
C GLU A 327 4.53 11.92 22.61
N GLU A 328 3.24 12.18 22.46
CA GLU A 328 2.17 11.48 23.16
C GLU A 328 2.15 9.99 22.80
N VAL A 329 2.14 9.64 21.51
CA VAL A 329 2.09 8.26 21.03
C VAL A 329 3.29 7.44 21.52
N PHE A 330 4.50 8.00 21.44
CA PHE A 330 5.72 7.30 21.86
C PHE A 330 5.99 7.39 23.36
N SER A 331 5.19 8.12 24.14
CA SER A 331 5.34 8.15 25.62
C SER A 331 4.64 6.99 26.33
N THR A 332 3.77 6.26 25.65
CA THR A 332 3.00 5.15 26.24
C THR A 332 3.77 3.83 26.16
N ASP A 333 3.62 2.96 27.16
CA ASP A 333 4.22 1.62 27.24
C ASP A 333 3.11 0.56 27.36
N ASP A 334 2.15 0.64 26.43
CA ASP A 334 0.92 -0.17 26.48
C ASP A 334 0.87 -1.29 25.45
N VAL A 335 1.92 -1.41 24.61
CA VAL A 335 2.02 -2.44 23.56
C VAL A 335 3.36 -3.16 23.59
N ARG A 336 3.38 -4.40 23.16
CA ARG A 336 4.60 -5.20 23.03
C ARG A 336 5.45 -4.77 21.84
N TRP A 337 4.78 -4.49 20.72
CA TRP A 337 5.38 -4.02 19.49
C TRP A 337 4.78 -2.70 19.08
N ARG A 338 5.58 -1.65 19.07
CA ARG A 338 5.28 -0.39 18.40
C ARG A 338 6.20 -0.27 17.22
N ILE A 339 5.62 -0.24 16.00
CA ILE A 339 6.35 -0.27 14.75
C ILE A 339 6.02 1.02 13.97
N PRO A 340 6.87 2.04 14.01
CA PRO A 340 6.74 3.18 13.12
C PRO A 340 7.04 2.76 11.69
N PHE A 341 6.29 3.35 10.75
CA PHE A 341 6.56 3.24 9.34
C PHE A 341 6.41 4.60 8.65
N SER A 342 7.27 4.86 7.69
CA SER A 342 7.38 6.12 6.96
C SER A 342 7.96 5.85 5.57
N HIS A 343 8.03 6.90 4.73
CA HIS A 343 8.75 6.77 3.46
C HIS A 343 10.26 6.92 3.64
N HIS A 344 10.71 8.07 4.12
CA HIS A 344 12.15 8.34 4.26
C HIS A 344 12.73 7.58 5.44
N PRO A 345 13.87 6.87 5.25
CA PRO A 345 14.53 6.11 6.30
C PRO A 345 15.39 7.02 7.19
N ALA A 346 15.45 6.72 8.50
CA ALA A 346 16.41 7.35 9.40
C ALA A 346 17.85 6.96 9.05
N TYR A 347 18.07 5.66 8.83
CA TYR A 347 19.39 5.11 8.52
C TYR A 347 19.37 4.41 7.16
N CYS A 348 20.28 4.84 6.28
CA CYS A 348 20.40 4.33 4.92
C CYS A 348 21.85 4.40 4.44
N ALA A 349 22.38 3.29 3.95
CA ALA A 349 23.73 3.21 3.41
C ALA A 349 23.85 3.68 1.94
N GLY A 350 22.76 4.01 1.29
CA GLY A 350 22.75 4.41 -0.12
C GLY A 350 22.44 3.25 -1.09
N PRO A 351 22.79 3.37 -2.37
CA PRO A 351 23.81 4.31 -2.91
C PRO A 351 23.31 5.73 -3.24
N LYS A 352 21.99 5.98 -3.38
CA LYS A 352 21.52 7.30 -3.82
C LYS A 352 21.13 8.20 -2.65
N HIS A 353 20.34 7.67 -1.73
CA HIS A 353 19.89 8.37 -0.55
C HIS A 353 20.66 7.85 0.66
N LEU A 354 21.16 8.76 1.47
CA LEU A 354 21.86 8.43 2.72
C LEU A 354 20.92 8.60 3.91
N SER A 355 21.43 8.31 5.12
CA SER A 355 20.72 8.58 6.37
C SER A 355 20.24 10.02 6.41
N ASP A 356 19.03 10.23 6.95
CA ASP A 356 18.40 11.54 7.05
C ASP A 356 18.63 12.11 8.45
N ASP A 357 19.42 13.22 8.49
CA ASP A 357 19.82 13.84 9.76
C ASP A 357 18.64 14.38 10.54
N GLU A 358 17.59 14.92 9.90
CA GLU A 358 16.39 15.45 10.58
C GLU A 358 15.57 14.33 11.18
N ILE A 359 15.40 13.22 10.47
CA ILE A 359 14.72 12.03 11.00
C ILE A 359 15.52 11.44 12.17
N CYS A 360 16.85 11.34 12.02
CA CYS A 360 17.72 10.89 13.10
C CYS A 360 17.62 11.77 14.35
N GLU A 361 17.63 13.10 14.17
CA GLU A 361 17.59 14.05 15.29
C GLU A 361 16.23 14.10 16.00
N HIS A 362 15.12 14.04 15.23
CA HIS A 362 13.79 14.31 15.75
C HIS A 362 12.98 13.06 16.05
N LEU A 363 13.05 12.00 15.22
CA LEU A 363 12.21 10.80 15.38
C LEU A 363 12.90 9.68 16.17
N THR A 364 14.20 9.43 15.98
CA THR A 364 14.84 8.30 16.66
C THR A 364 14.89 8.42 18.19
N PRO A 365 14.96 9.61 18.81
CA PRO A 365 14.79 9.75 20.25
C PRO A 365 13.38 9.38 20.74
N LEU A 366 12.35 9.68 19.95
CA LEU A 366 10.98 9.25 20.23
C LEU A 366 10.85 7.73 20.15
N PHE A 367 11.45 7.11 19.14
CA PHE A 367 11.49 5.65 19.00
C PHE A 367 12.17 4.99 20.22
N ALA A 368 13.25 5.62 20.71
CA ALA A 368 13.92 5.16 21.93
C ALA A 368 12.99 5.20 23.16
N THR A 369 12.26 6.32 23.33
CA THR A 369 11.31 6.50 24.42
C THR A 369 10.15 5.50 24.32
N GLY A 370 9.63 5.28 23.12
CA GLY A 370 8.48 4.40 22.87
C GLY A 370 8.81 2.90 22.82
N GLY A 371 10.05 2.49 23.14
CA GLY A 371 10.45 1.08 23.15
C GLY A 371 10.42 0.42 21.77
N VAL A 372 10.58 1.21 20.70
CA VAL A 372 10.62 0.71 19.32
C VAL A 372 11.80 -0.23 19.13
N ARG A 373 11.55 -1.43 18.60
CA ARG A 373 12.57 -2.41 18.22
C ARG A 373 12.74 -2.54 16.72
N LEU A 374 11.70 -2.19 15.96
CA LEU A 374 11.65 -2.26 14.51
C LEU A 374 10.99 -1.01 13.95
N ALA A 375 11.63 -0.36 12.97
CA ALA A 375 11.07 0.71 12.15
C ALA A 375 11.15 0.30 10.68
N LEU A 376 10.14 0.68 9.87
CA LEU A 376 10.03 0.32 8.46
C LEU A 376 10.06 1.57 7.58
N ALA A 377 10.78 1.54 6.46
CA ALA A 377 10.85 2.64 5.51
C ALA A 377 10.98 2.16 4.05
N GLY A 378 10.73 3.07 3.09
CA GLY A 378 10.95 2.93 1.66
C GLY A 378 12.09 3.82 1.14
N HIS A 379 11.81 4.57 0.05
CA HIS A 379 12.62 5.65 -0.54
C HIS A 379 13.93 5.21 -1.21
N GLU A 380 14.77 4.45 -0.55
CA GLU A 380 15.92 3.85 -1.21
C GLU A 380 15.49 2.56 -1.88
N HIS A 381 15.60 2.51 -3.22
CA HIS A 381 15.01 1.46 -4.05
C HIS A 381 15.75 0.13 -3.94
N ASN A 382 15.95 -0.33 -2.71
CA ASN A 382 16.60 -1.59 -2.39
C ASN A 382 16.08 -2.15 -1.05
N PHE A 383 16.67 -3.23 -0.60
CA PHE A 383 16.46 -3.81 0.72
C PHE A 383 17.65 -3.53 1.60
N GLN A 384 17.42 -3.02 2.82
CA GLN A 384 18.44 -2.89 3.84
C GLN A 384 17.91 -3.29 5.21
N ILE A 385 18.79 -3.89 6.01
CA ILE A 385 18.62 -4.04 7.46
C ILE A 385 19.78 -3.30 8.12
N SER A 386 19.46 -2.31 8.94
CA SER A 386 20.42 -1.57 9.75
C SER A 386 20.12 -1.81 11.23
N GLU A 387 21.17 -1.90 12.05
CA GLU A 387 21.08 -1.98 13.49
C GLU A 387 21.81 -0.79 14.11
N VAL A 388 21.07 0.09 14.78
CA VAL A 388 21.61 1.27 15.45
C VAL A 388 20.99 1.39 16.84
N ASP A 389 21.82 1.53 17.85
CA ASP A 389 21.42 1.66 19.27
C ASP A 389 20.46 0.55 19.73
N GLY A 390 20.69 -0.69 19.26
CA GLY A 390 19.89 -1.86 19.62
C GLY A 390 18.50 -1.86 18.99
N ARG A 391 18.27 -1.10 17.92
CA ARG A 391 17.02 -1.04 17.13
C ARG A 391 17.28 -1.45 15.71
N THR A 392 16.32 -2.13 15.11
CA THR A 392 16.35 -2.54 13.72
C THR A 392 15.59 -1.53 12.86
N TYR A 393 16.23 -1.09 11.79
CA TYR A 393 15.64 -0.26 10.75
C TYR A 393 15.65 -1.07 9.45
N ALA A 394 14.48 -1.30 8.88
CA ALA A 394 14.34 -2.08 7.67
C ALA A 394 13.84 -1.19 6.52
N ILE A 395 14.58 -1.14 5.43
CA ILE A 395 14.17 -0.53 4.17
C ILE A 395 13.61 -1.63 3.27
N SER A 396 12.40 -1.41 2.73
CA SER A 396 11.75 -2.25 1.72
C SER A 396 11.19 -1.36 0.60
N GLY A 397 12.10 -0.71 -0.14
CA GLY A 397 11.81 0.30 -1.15
C GLY A 397 11.96 -0.21 -2.58
N ALA A 398 11.71 -1.49 -2.87
CA ALA A 398 11.96 -2.05 -4.19
C ALA A 398 10.77 -2.86 -4.76
N GLY A 399 9.54 -2.36 -4.57
CA GLY A 399 8.33 -2.99 -5.11
C GLY A 399 8.19 -2.88 -6.63
N GLY A 400 8.72 -1.81 -7.21
CA GLY A 400 8.70 -1.53 -8.66
C GLY A 400 10.00 -0.93 -9.17
N LYS A 401 10.46 0.15 -8.54
CA LYS A 401 11.78 0.75 -8.77
C LYS A 401 12.85 -0.09 -8.07
N ILE A 402 14.07 -0.13 -8.64
CA ILE A 402 15.22 -0.80 -7.99
C ILE A 402 16.49 0.01 -8.21
N ARG A 403 17.47 -0.18 -7.30
CA ARG A 403 18.87 0.18 -7.43
C ARG A 403 19.73 -1.04 -7.13
N GLU A 404 20.45 -1.48 -8.15
CA GLU A 404 21.23 -2.73 -8.10
C GLU A 404 22.66 -2.50 -7.57
N ASP A 405 23.12 -1.24 -7.56
CA ASP A 405 24.45 -0.90 -7.07
C ASP A 405 24.51 -1.03 -5.54
N PRO A 406 25.50 -1.75 -5.01
CA PRO A 406 25.65 -1.88 -3.57
C PRO A 406 26.08 -0.55 -2.92
N PRO A 407 25.77 -0.36 -1.64
CA PRO A 407 26.30 0.76 -0.86
C PRO A 407 27.83 0.80 -0.86
N GLU A 408 28.39 2.01 -0.87
CA GLU A 408 29.85 2.18 -0.75
C GLU A 408 30.33 1.96 0.69
N ASP A 409 29.49 2.29 1.68
CA ASP A 409 29.81 2.20 3.10
C ASP A 409 28.61 1.68 3.91
N PHE A 410 28.65 0.42 4.24
CA PHE A 410 27.63 -0.22 5.09
C PHE A 410 27.71 0.25 6.55
N GLU A 411 28.92 0.60 7.03
CA GLU A 411 29.13 0.91 8.45
C GLU A 411 28.50 2.26 8.83
N GLN A 412 28.46 3.21 7.88
CA GLN A 412 27.92 4.55 8.11
C GLN A 412 26.46 4.53 8.62
N ALA A 413 25.65 3.60 8.13
CA ALA A 413 24.25 3.46 8.54
C ALA A 413 24.01 2.25 9.47
N GLY A 414 25.06 1.57 9.93
CA GLY A 414 24.92 0.34 10.71
C GLY A 414 24.26 -0.81 9.92
N THR A 415 24.40 -0.80 8.59
CA THR A 415 23.75 -1.76 7.70
C THR A 415 24.40 -3.13 7.78
N THR A 416 23.61 -4.15 8.13
CA THR A 416 24.03 -5.54 8.31
C THR A 416 23.61 -6.46 7.16
N ALA A 417 22.65 -6.03 6.36
CA ALA A 417 22.19 -6.76 5.17
C ALA A 417 21.68 -5.81 4.10
N TRP A 418 21.98 -6.11 2.83
CA TRP A 418 21.56 -5.33 1.66
C TRP A 418 21.24 -6.23 0.45
N SER A 419 20.26 -5.85 -0.36
CA SER A 419 20.01 -6.44 -1.69
C SER A 419 19.33 -5.46 -2.62
N GLY A 420 19.82 -5.34 -3.87
CA GLY A 420 19.24 -4.50 -4.94
C GLY A 420 18.12 -5.17 -5.75
N GLN A 421 17.54 -6.28 -5.26
CA GLN A 421 16.50 -7.00 -5.98
C GLN A 421 15.10 -6.47 -5.65
N ALA A 422 14.20 -6.51 -6.63
CA ALA A 422 12.79 -6.23 -6.41
C ALA A 422 12.19 -7.23 -5.40
N HIS A 423 11.40 -6.72 -4.44
CA HIS A 423 10.83 -7.54 -3.38
C HIS A 423 9.61 -6.85 -2.72
N LEU A 424 8.88 -7.63 -1.96
CA LEU A 424 8.07 -7.19 -0.84
C LEU A 424 8.61 -7.80 0.45
N LEU A 425 8.30 -7.22 1.60
CA LEU A 425 8.74 -7.68 2.90
C LEU A 425 7.56 -8.28 3.67
N LEU A 426 7.55 -9.61 3.84
CA LEU A 426 6.63 -10.27 4.76
C LEU A 426 7.15 -10.09 6.19
N VAL A 427 6.32 -9.50 7.04
CA VAL A 427 6.59 -9.32 8.48
C VAL A 427 5.65 -10.24 9.27
N GLU A 428 6.24 -11.12 10.08
CA GLU A 428 5.52 -12.02 10.98
C GLU A 428 5.88 -11.66 12.42
N ILE A 429 4.88 -11.40 13.26
CA ILE A 429 5.08 -11.10 14.68
C ILE A 429 4.47 -12.23 15.49
N ASP A 430 5.29 -12.87 16.31
CA ASP A 430 4.86 -13.92 17.24
C ASP A 430 5.53 -13.72 18.61
N GLY A 431 4.77 -13.32 19.59
CA GLY A 431 5.28 -13.02 20.91
C GLY A 431 6.35 -11.91 20.91
N ASP A 432 7.57 -12.22 21.30
CA ASP A 432 8.70 -11.28 21.39
C ASP A 432 9.61 -11.28 20.15
N GLU A 433 9.25 -12.04 19.12
CA GLU A 433 9.98 -12.10 17.86
C GLU A 433 9.20 -11.43 16.73
N ALA A 434 9.91 -10.68 15.87
CA ALA A 434 9.45 -10.31 14.55
C ALA A 434 10.38 -10.94 13.51
N ARG A 435 9.79 -11.55 12.48
CA ARG A 435 10.49 -12.21 11.37
C ARG A 435 10.30 -11.40 10.11
N LEU A 436 11.40 -10.97 9.52
CA LEU A 436 11.43 -10.16 8.31
C LEU A 436 11.87 -11.05 7.16
N THR A 437 10.98 -11.31 6.21
CA THR A 437 11.23 -12.21 5.08
C THR A 437 11.03 -11.45 3.76
N PRO A 438 12.10 -10.96 3.12
CA PRO A 438 12.02 -10.37 1.80
C PRO A 438 11.76 -11.45 0.74
N ILE A 439 10.78 -11.22 -0.15
CA ILE A 439 10.33 -12.17 -1.17
C ILE A 439 10.37 -11.49 -2.53
N SER A 440 11.16 -12.05 -3.47
CA SER A 440 11.43 -11.43 -4.78
C SER A 440 10.61 -12.01 -5.94
N GLY A 441 9.83 -13.05 -5.72
CA GLY A 441 9.04 -13.69 -6.77
C GLY A 441 8.40 -14.99 -6.33
N LEU A 442 7.88 -15.74 -7.29
CA LEU A 442 7.37 -17.09 -7.10
C LEU A 442 8.24 -18.08 -7.88
N LEU A 443 8.52 -19.22 -7.28
CA LEU A 443 9.11 -20.36 -7.95
C LEU A 443 8.07 -21.02 -8.90
N PRO A 444 8.50 -21.88 -9.85
CA PRO A 444 7.57 -22.53 -10.80
C PRO A 444 6.45 -23.35 -10.16
N ASP A 445 6.61 -23.76 -8.91
CA ASP A 445 5.59 -24.48 -8.14
C ASP A 445 4.65 -23.53 -7.35
N GLY A 446 4.81 -22.22 -7.50
CA GLY A 446 4.05 -21.20 -6.79
C GLY A 446 4.55 -20.91 -5.36
N THR A 447 5.66 -21.51 -4.93
CA THR A 447 6.27 -21.23 -3.61
C THR A 447 6.95 -19.85 -3.65
N PRO A 448 6.83 -19.02 -2.58
CA PRO A 448 7.56 -17.75 -2.49
C PRO A 448 9.09 -17.94 -2.59
N HIS A 449 9.72 -17.17 -3.46
CA HIS A 449 11.17 -17.14 -3.61
C HIS A 449 11.78 -16.17 -2.59
N LEU A 450 12.39 -16.70 -1.55
CA LEU A 450 13.04 -15.92 -0.50
C LEU A 450 14.30 -15.24 -1.05
N MET A 451 14.36 -13.92 -0.93
CA MET A 451 15.47 -13.13 -1.42
C MET A 451 16.64 -13.19 -0.42
N THR A 452 17.83 -13.48 -0.92
CA THR A 452 19.05 -13.37 -0.11
C THR A 452 19.60 -11.93 -0.15
N ALA A 453 20.35 -11.56 0.89
CA ALA A 453 21.06 -10.29 1.00
C ALA A 453 22.56 -10.52 1.17
N MET A 454 23.35 -9.45 1.09
CA MET A 454 24.79 -9.45 1.40
C MET A 454 25.05 -8.58 2.62
N ASN A 455 26.06 -8.94 3.42
CA ASN A 455 26.57 -8.09 4.48
C ASN A 455 27.85 -7.34 4.04
N HIS A 456 28.44 -6.54 4.93
CA HIS A 456 29.65 -5.74 4.68
C HIS A 456 30.92 -6.59 4.43
N GLU A 457 30.89 -7.91 4.70
CA GLU A 457 31.98 -8.84 4.45
C GLU A 457 31.76 -9.63 3.14
N ASP A 458 30.87 -9.18 2.27
CA ASP A 458 30.46 -9.87 1.03
C ASP A 458 29.89 -11.28 1.26
N GLN A 459 29.41 -11.55 2.47
CA GLN A 459 28.81 -12.84 2.79
C GLN A 459 27.32 -12.81 2.48
N ILE A 460 26.80 -13.94 2.01
CA ILE A 460 25.36 -14.11 1.81
C ILE A 460 24.69 -14.34 3.16
N VAL A 461 23.73 -13.47 3.46
CA VAL A 461 22.84 -13.58 4.60
C VAL A 461 21.44 -14.00 4.14
N ARG A 462 20.84 -14.94 4.83
CA ARG A 462 19.58 -15.57 4.42
C ARG A 462 18.45 -15.22 5.37
N PRO A 463 17.27 -14.83 4.85
CA PRO A 463 16.09 -14.62 5.65
C PRO A 463 15.55 -15.94 6.25
N PRO A 464 14.59 -15.85 7.22
CA PRO A 464 14.11 -14.62 7.83
C PRO A 464 15.18 -13.98 8.73
N PHE A 465 15.14 -12.63 8.79
CA PHE A 465 15.86 -11.86 9.78
C PHE A 465 15.02 -11.79 11.04
N ILE A 466 15.56 -12.26 12.16
CA ILE A 466 14.82 -12.35 13.42
C ILE A 466 15.14 -11.11 14.28
N VAL A 467 14.15 -10.29 14.55
CA VAL A 467 14.25 -9.12 15.42
C VAL A 467 13.74 -9.50 16.81
N THR A 468 14.56 -9.24 17.82
CA THR A 468 14.24 -9.45 19.23
C THR A 468 14.60 -8.21 20.05
N ALA A 469 14.53 -8.30 21.38
CA ALA A 469 15.03 -7.25 22.28
C ALA A 469 16.57 -7.10 22.23
N ASP A 470 17.28 -8.13 21.75
CA ASP A 470 18.75 -8.18 21.70
C ASP A 470 19.31 -7.73 20.34
N GLY A 471 18.47 -7.31 19.39
CA GLY A 471 18.84 -6.90 18.05
C GLY A 471 18.31 -7.81 16.95
N VAL A 472 18.93 -7.74 15.76
CA VAL A 472 18.53 -8.50 14.57
C VAL A 472 19.59 -9.53 14.16
N ALA A 473 19.15 -10.70 13.73
CA ALA A 473 20.04 -11.75 13.20
C ALA A 473 19.40 -12.46 11.99
N PRO A 474 20.19 -12.77 10.94
CA PRO A 474 19.74 -13.62 9.84
C PRO A 474 19.66 -15.09 10.28
N THR A 475 18.88 -15.89 9.56
CA THR A 475 18.79 -17.34 9.85
C THR A 475 20.12 -18.06 9.60
N SER A 476 20.88 -17.64 8.58
CA SER A 476 22.23 -18.17 8.31
C SER A 476 23.08 -17.18 7.52
N VAL A 477 24.39 -17.32 7.68
CA VAL A 477 25.43 -16.60 6.92
C VAL A 477 26.32 -17.59 6.21
N SER A 478 26.66 -17.35 4.95
CA SER A 478 27.55 -18.20 4.15
C SER A 478 28.41 -17.38 3.18
N VAL A 479 29.58 -17.87 2.83
CA VAL A 479 30.50 -17.25 1.86
C VAL A 479 30.31 -17.74 0.42
N ASP A 480 29.47 -18.75 0.22
CA ASP A 480 29.17 -19.29 -1.12
C ASP A 480 27.75 -18.93 -1.56
N PRO A 481 27.57 -18.55 -2.84
CA PRO A 481 26.28 -18.19 -3.40
C PRO A 481 25.28 -19.37 -3.47
#